data_cff8c45315c3a6487361ea47c353eb95
#
_entry.id   cff8c45315c3a6487361ea47c353eb95
#
_cell.length_a   1.000
_cell.length_b   1.000
_cell.length_c   1.000
_cell.angle_alpha   90.00
_cell.angle_beta   90.00
_cell.angle_gamma   90.00
#
_symmetry.space_group_name_H-M   'P 1'
#
loop_
_entity.id
_entity.type
_entity.pdbx_description
1 polymer ?
#
loop_
_entity_poly.entity_id
_entity_poly.type
_entity_poly.pdbx_seq_one_letter_code
_entity_poly.pdbx_strand_id
1 'polypeptide(L)'
;DSYWGAVLNDNYQYNGYGRNAKKDKTIVVEYASPNTNKPLHLGHLRNIFLGWSVAEILKADGYTVVKTCIANDRGIHICKSMVAWQKFANGATPESTGMKGDHFVGDYYVLFGAEYKKEIQELTAKGLSEAEAEKEAPIMKAAQQMLVDWEAGKPDVIALWKKMNSWVYAGFDITYKRIGSDFDKMYYESDTYLLGKKLVEEGLQKGVFFKKEDNSVWVDLTADGLDEKIVQRKDGTAVYITQDIGLAVNKYEEYKYESSIYVVGDEQNYHFKVLQLICRKLGLPSSDGIYHLSYGMVELPSGRMKTREGTVVDADDIMDEMIKVAAQKTEELGKVKDFTTEELGKLYNTIGLGALKFFILRVDPRKRMIFNPEESIDFHGFTASFVQFSHARAKAILRNEQPDNNFTLQHNEALL
;
A
#
# COMPACT_ATOMS: atom_id res chain seq x y z
N ASP A 1 -13.24 38.85 9.73
CA ASP A 1 -12.06 39.72 9.98
C ASP A 1 -11.16 39.18 11.08
N SER A 2 -11.68 38.76 12.25
CA SER A 2 -10.87 38.24 13.35
C SER A 2 -10.19 36.89 13.04
N TYR A 3 -10.81 36.03 12.26
CA TYR A 3 -10.25 34.72 11.87
C TYR A 3 -8.99 34.90 10.99
N TRP A 4 -9.10 35.67 9.90
CA TRP A 4 -7.97 35.90 9.01
C TRP A 4 -6.84 36.68 9.67
N GLY A 5 -7.16 37.63 10.55
CA GLY A 5 -6.17 38.31 11.37
C GLY A 5 -5.41 37.35 12.29
N ALA A 6 -6.11 36.42 12.94
CA ALA A 6 -5.48 35.38 13.76
C ALA A 6 -4.57 34.47 12.92
N VAL A 7 -5.06 33.99 11.76
CA VAL A 7 -4.30 33.13 10.84
C VAL A 7 -3.02 33.82 10.36
N LEU A 8 -3.10 35.11 9.99
CA LEU A 8 -1.93 35.88 9.53
C LEU A 8 -0.93 36.09 10.67
N ASN A 9 -1.38 36.46 11.85
CA ASN A 9 -0.51 36.67 13.01
C ASN A 9 0.17 35.36 13.45
N ASP A 10 -0.55 34.23 13.50
CA ASP A 10 0.03 32.92 13.82
C ASP A 10 1.10 32.51 12.82
N ASN A 11 0.82 32.69 11.52
CA ASN A 11 1.81 32.40 10.48
C ASN A 11 3.06 33.28 10.58
N TYR A 12 2.86 34.55 10.90
CA TYR A 12 3.93 35.51 10.93
C TYR A 12 4.81 35.33 12.18
N GLN A 13 4.21 35.08 13.34
CA GLN A 13 4.95 34.98 14.61
C GLN A 13 5.56 33.60 14.84
N TYR A 14 4.90 32.52 14.42
CA TYR A 14 5.27 31.16 14.83
C TYR A 14 5.78 30.27 13.74
N ASN A 15 5.73 30.67 12.47
CA ASN A 15 6.16 29.85 11.31
C ASN A 15 5.64 28.38 11.36
N GLY A 16 4.50 28.16 12.01
CA GLY A 16 3.94 26.86 12.37
C GLY A 16 2.46 26.69 12.07
N TYR A 17 1.89 27.55 11.22
CA TYR A 17 0.47 27.46 10.85
C TYR A 17 0.08 26.05 10.39
N GLY A 18 -1.07 25.57 10.88
CA GLY A 18 -1.57 24.24 10.56
C GLY A 18 -0.96 23.13 11.42
N ARG A 19 -0.17 23.46 12.44
CA ARG A 19 0.37 22.49 13.39
C ARG A 19 -0.25 22.71 14.78
N ASN A 20 -0.77 21.63 15.37
CA ASN A 20 -1.31 21.66 16.72
C ASN A 20 -0.27 21.23 17.76
N ALA A 21 -0.52 21.58 19.01
CA ALA A 21 0.31 21.14 20.13
C ALA A 21 0.38 19.60 20.19
N LYS A 22 1.51 19.07 20.67
CA LYS A 22 1.72 17.63 20.80
C LYS A 22 0.64 17.04 21.72
N LYS A 23 0.01 15.97 21.24
CA LYS A 23 -0.94 15.13 21.97
C LYS A 23 -0.21 13.90 22.53
N ASP A 24 -0.55 13.49 23.75
CA ASP A 24 -0.02 12.24 24.34
C ASP A 24 -0.85 11.04 23.87
N LYS A 25 -0.89 10.86 22.56
CA LYS A 25 -1.69 9.84 21.87
C LYS A 25 -0.94 9.32 20.65
N THR A 26 -0.92 8.01 20.52
CA THR A 26 -0.28 7.33 19.37
C THR A 26 -1.33 6.81 18.41
N ILE A 27 -1.12 7.02 17.11
CA ILE A 27 -1.93 6.45 16.04
C ILE A 27 -1.00 5.62 15.14
N VAL A 28 -1.42 4.39 14.85
CA VAL A 28 -0.76 3.54 13.85
C VAL A 28 -1.48 3.71 12.52
N VAL A 29 -0.74 3.93 11.44
CA VAL A 29 -1.29 4.00 10.07
C VAL A 29 -0.62 2.93 9.24
N GLU A 30 -1.38 1.91 8.83
CA GLU A 30 -0.90 0.83 7.97
C GLU A 30 -1.33 1.07 6.54
N TYR A 31 -0.38 1.02 5.62
CA TYR A 31 -0.62 1.19 4.19
C TYR A 31 0.42 0.46 3.34
N ALA A 32 0.25 0.48 2.02
CA ALA A 32 0.98 -0.26 1.00
C ALA A 32 0.63 -1.75 0.97
N SER A 33 1.07 -2.53 1.92
CA SER A 33 0.78 -3.96 2.11
C SER A 33 0.88 -4.82 0.84
N PRO A 34 2.02 -4.78 0.12
CA PRO A 34 2.17 -5.44 -1.17
C PRO A 34 2.43 -6.94 -1.04
N ASN A 35 2.07 -7.69 -2.09
CA ASN A 35 2.52 -9.06 -2.27
C ASN A 35 3.89 -9.10 -2.96
N THR A 36 4.80 -9.94 -2.47
CA THR A 36 6.18 -9.99 -2.98
C THR A 36 6.38 -10.86 -4.24
N ASN A 37 5.31 -11.08 -4.99
CA ASN A 37 5.34 -11.83 -6.26
C ASN A 37 5.18 -10.94 -7.50
N LYS A 38 5.12 -9.63 -7.34
CA LYS A 38 4.89 -8.68 -8.43
C LYS A 38 5.33 -7.28 -8.03
N PRO A 39 5.65 -6.39 -8.99
CA PRO A 39 5.95 -4.99 -8.70
C PRO A 39 4.72 -4.22 -8.17
N LEU A 40 4.98 -3.03 -7.62
CA LEU A 40 3.94 -2.09 -7.25
C LEU A 40 3.22 -1.58 -8.51
N HIS A 41 1.94 -1.26 -8.39
CA HIS A 41 1.12 -0.77 -9.49
C HIS A 41 0.29 0.45 -9.06
N LEU A 42 -0.44 1.05 -10.01
CA LEU A 42 -1.26 2.24 -9.80
C LEU A 42 -2.18 2.15 -8.56
N GLY A 43 -2.77 0.97 -8.30
CA GLY A 43 -3.58 0.76 -7.10
C GLY A 43 -2.79 0.90 -5.80
N HIS A 44 -1.53 0.44 -5.78
CA HIS A 44 -0.63 0.65 -4.64
C HIS A 44 -0.26 2.12 -4.47
N LEU A 45 -0.05 2.87 -5.56
CA LEU A 45 0.22 4.31 -5.47
C LEU A 45 -0.92 5.05 -4.77
N ARG A 46 -2.19 4.74 -5.09
CA ARG A 46 -3.33 5.35 -4.40
C ARG A 46 -3.34 5.02 -2.91
N ASN A 47 -3.14 3.77 -2.57
CA ASN A 47 -3.05 3.31 -1.19
C ASN A 47 -1.95 4.06 -0.41
N ILE A 48 -0.74 4.08 -0.98
CA ILE A 48 0.44 4.70 -0.37
C ILE A 48 0.24 6.20 -0.18
N PHE A 49 -0.25 6.90 -1.20
CA PHE A 49 -0.45 8.36 -1.10
C PHE A 49 -1.52 8.72 -0.08
N LEU A 50 -2.61 7.96 0.00
CA LEU A 50 -3.63 8.16 1.03
C LEU A 50 -3.07 7.91 2.43
N GLY A 51 -2.41 6.77 2.64
CA GLY A 51 -1.86 6.40 3.94
C GLY A 51 -0.80 7.38 4.42
N TRP A 52 0.15 7.71 3.57
CA TRP A 52 1.19 8.68 3.89
C TRP A 52 0.62 10.08 4.20
N SER A 53 -0.32 10.56 3.38
CA SER A 53 -0.95 11.87 3.58
C SER A 53 -1.73 11.96 4.89
N VAL A 54 -2.50 10.91 5.22
CA VAL A 54 -3.22 10.83 6.51
C VAL A 54 -2.24 10.82 7.67
N ALA A 55 -1.15 10.06 7.57
CA ALA A 55 -0.11 10.03 8.59
C ALA A 55 0.50 11.44 8.82
N GLU A 56 0.82 12.17 7.75
CA GLU A 56 1.40 13.51 7.88
C GLU A 56 0.39 14.55 8.41
N ILE A 57 -0.89 14.45 8.04
CA ILE A 57 -1.96 15.30 8.59
C ILE A 57 -2.11 15.05 10.10
N LEU A 58 -2.12 13.79 10.54
CA LEU A 58 -2.21 13.44 11.96
C LEU A 58 -0.98 13.89 12.76
N LYS A 59 0.22 13.82 12.16
CA LYS A 59 1.44 14.42 12.76
C LYS A 59 1.31 15.92 12.92
N ALA A 60 0.80 16.61 11.90
CA ALA A 60 0.55 18.05 11.99
C ALA A 60 -0.51 18.39 13.04
N ASP A 61 -1.50 17.53 13.25
CA ASP A 61 -2.51 17.64 14.32
C ASP A 61 -1.98 17.26 15.71
N GLY A 62 -0.70 16.97 15.85
CA GLY A 62 -0.01 16.78 17.12
C GLY A 62 0.03 15.34 17.64
N TYR A 63 -0.46 14.34 16.89
CA TYR A 63 -0.36 12.93 17.27
C TYR A 63 1.07 12.39 17.07
N THR A 64 1.45 11.44 17.92
CA THR A 64 2.56 10.54 17.59
C THR A 64 2.04 9.51 16.58
N VAL A 65 2.60 9.49 15.37
CA VAL A 65 2.14 8.60 14.31
C VAL A 65 3.21 7.57 14.00
N VAL A 66 2.82 6.30 13.97
CA VAL A 66 3.68 5.18 13.54
C VAL A 66 3.17 4.67 12.19
N LYS A 67 3.98 4.80 11.17
CA LYS A 67 3.70 4.32 9.80
C LYS A 67 4.14 2.89 9.68
N THR A 68 3.22 1.98 9.36
CA THR A 68 3.50 0.55 9.23
C THR A 68 3.11 0.03 7.85
N CYS A 69 3.79 -1.04 7.45
CA CYS A 69 3.47 -1.80 6.24
C CYS A 69 3.58 -3.28 6.56
N ILE A 70 2.68 -4.11 6.03
CA ILE A 70 2.83 -5.56 6.06
C ILE A 70 3.18 -6.05 4.65
N ALA A 71 4.33 -6.73 4.51
CA ALA A 71 4.70 -7.39 3.26
C ALA A 71 4.12 -8.82 3.26
N ASN A 72 3.31 -9.13 2.25
CA ASN A 72 2.74 -10.47 2.07
C ASN A 72 3.75 -11.33 1.30
N ASP A 73 4.69 -11.91 2.04
CA ASP A 73 5.91 -12.54 1.53
C ASP A 73 5.85 -14.08 1.56
N ARG A 74 4.68 -14.68 1.84
CA ARG A 74 4.48 -16.13 1.87
C ARG A 74 3.24 -16.56 1.06
N GLY A 75 3.08 -17.87 0.94
CA GLY A 75 1.91 -18.50 0.33
C GLY A 75 2.14 -18.91 -1.11
N ILE A 76 1.09 -19.50 -1.69
CA ILE A 76 1.16 -20.17 -3.01
C ILE A 76 1.61 -19.24 -4.15
N HIS A 77 1.26 -17.95 -4.10
CA HIS A 77 1.65 -16.99 -5.13
C HIS A 77 3.15 -16.73 -5.16
N ILE A 78 3.79 -16.71 -3.99
CA ILE A 78 5.25 -16.59 -3.88
C ILE A 78 5.92 -17.86 -4.41
N CYS A 79 5.41 -19.04 -4.01
CA CYS A 79 5.90 -20.33 -4.50
C CYS A 79 5.81 -20.47 -6.03
N LYS A 80 4.79 -19.87 -6.69
CA LYS A 80 4.68 -19.85 -8.15
C LYS A 80 5.87 -19.14 -8.80
N SER A 81 6.26 -17.97 -8.32
CA SER A 81 7.44 -17.26 -8.83
C SER A 81 8.73 -18.06 -8.58
N MET A 82 8.84 -18.69 -7.40
CA MET A 82 10.00 -19.52 -7.04
C MET A 82 10.14 -20.73 -7.96
N VAL A 83 9.06 -21.47 -8.24
CA VAL A 83 9.07 -22.61 -9.16
C VAL A 83 9.43 -22.18 -10.57
N ALA A 84 8.85 -21.10 -11.07
CA ALA A 84 9.18 -20.61 -12.40
C ALA A 84 10.66 -20.19 -12.52
N TRP A 85 11.19 -19.50 -11.50
CA TRP A 85 12.60 -19.14 -11.47
C TRP A 85 13.51 -20.38 -11.45
N GLN A 86 13.21 -21.38 -10.62
CA GLN A 86 14.00 -22.62 -10.60
C GLN A 86 14.02 -23.35 -11.93
N LYS A 87 12.87 -23.37 -12.65
CA LYS A 87 12.74 -24.11 -13.90
C LYS A 87 13.32 -23.38 -15.12
N PHE A 88 13.25 -22.06 -15.16
CA PHE A 88 13.44 -21.32 -16.40
C PHE A 88 14.52 -20.24 -16.33
N ALA A 89 14.99 -19.85 -15.14
CA ALA A 89 15.93 -18.75 -15.01
C ALA A 89 17.39 -19.11 -15.41
N ASN A 90 17.74 -20.38 -15.43
CA ASN A 90 19.13 -20.81 -15.64
C ASN A 90 20.15 -20.07 -14.75
N GLY A 91 19.76 -19.74 -13.51
CA GLY A 91 20.59 -19.02 -12.56
C GLY A 91 20.63 -17.50 -12.70
N ALA A 92 19.84 -16.90 -13.60
CA ALA A 92 19.72 -15.45 -13.75
C ALA A 92 19.30 -14.77 -12.44
N THR A 93 19.80 -13.56 -12.23
CA THR A 93 19.47 -12.71 -11.06
C THR A 93 19.18 -11.28 -11.54
N PRO A 94 18.58 -10.42 -10.70
CA PRO A 94 18.42 -9.00 -11.02
C PRO A 94 19.72 -8.33 -11.44
N GLU A 95 20.83 -8.63 -10.78
CA GLU A 95 22.14 -8.06 -11.07
C GLU A 95 22.66 -8.54 -12.46
N SER A 96 22.46 -9.80 -12.81
CA SER A 96 22.92 -10.36 -14.09
C SER A 96 22.10 -9.86 -15.29
N THR A 97 20.86 -9.44 -15.05
CA THR A 97 19.94 -8.97 -16.09
C THR A 97 19.82 -7.44 -16.14
N GLY A 98 20.30 -6.73 -15.10
CA GLY A 98 20.10 -5.30 -14.95
C GLY A 98 18.65 -4.91 -14.63
N MET A 99 17.79 -5.87 -14.27
CA MET A 99 16.39 -5.63 -13.93
C MET A 99 16.24 -5.30 -12.46
N LYS A 100 15.28 -4.44 -12.15
CA LYS A 100 14.83 -4.17 -10.77
C LYS A 100 14.23 -5.44 -10.16
N GLY A 101 14.52 -5.71 -8.89
CA GLY A 101 14.25 -7.02 -8.27
C GLY A 101 12.78 -7.43 -8.24
N ASP A 102 11.86 -6.52 -7.96
CA ASP A 102 10.42 -6.79 -7.95
C ASP A 102 9.86 -7.04 -9.37
N HIS A 103 10.36 -6.33 -10.40
CA HIS A 103 10.05 -6.61 -11.80
C HIS A 103 10.58 -7.98 -12.22
N PHE A 104 11.84 -8.26 -11.86
CA PHE A 104 12.46 -9.56 -12.14
C PHE A 104 11.64 -10.74 -11.60
N VAL A 105 11.24 -10.68 -10.32
CA VAL A 105 10.41 -11.72 -9.70
C VAL A 105 9.00 -11.74 -10.29
N GLY A 106 8.45 -10.57 -10.62
CA GLY A 106 7.16 -10.41 -11.27
C GLY A 106 7.08 -11.12 -12.63
N ASP A 107 8.14 -11.04 -13.44
CA ASP A 107 8.20 -11.71 -14.74
C ASP A 107 8.11 -13.23 -14.59
N TYR A 108 8.74 -13.81 -13.58
CA TYR A 108 8.58 -15.25 -13.28
C TYR A 108 7.19 -15.61 -12.80
N TYR A 109 6.48 -14.70 -12.13
CA TYR A 109 5.07 -14.92 -11.79
C TYR A 109 4.18 -14.97 -13.05
N VAL A 110 4.43 -14.09 -14.01
CA VAL A 110 3.72 -14.06 -15.29
C VAL A 110 4.07 -15.31 -16.12
N LEU A 111 5.34 -15.68 -16.16
CA LEU A 111 5.82 -16.89 -16.84
C LEU A 111 5.18 -18.16 -16.25
N PHE A 112 5.07 -18.25 -14.92
CA PHE A 112 4.33 -19.35 -14.29
C PHE A 112 2.90 -19.43 -14.83
N GLY A 113 2.20 -18.28 -14.93
CA GLY A 113 0.83 -18.23 -15.44
C GLY A 113 0.71 -18.72 -16.88
N ALA A 114 1.67 -18.37 -17.73
CA ALA A 114 1.72 -18.81 -19.14
C ALA A 114 1.95 -20.33 -19.25
N GLU A 115 2.94 -20.86 -18.55
CA GLU A 115 3.23 -22.31 -18.55
C GLU A 115 2.10 -23.11 -17.92
N TYR A 116 1.46 -22.61 -16.86
CA TYR A 116 0.30 -23.27 -16.26
C TYR A 116 -0.88 -23.36 -17.24
N LYS A 117 -1.19 -22.31 -17.99
CA LYS A 117 -2.22 -22.34 -19.03
C LYS A 117 -1.88 -23.36 -20.13
N LYS A 118 -0.62 -23.44 -20.56
CA LYS A 118 -0.15 -24.39 -21.55
C LYS A 118 -0.32 -25.83 -21.07
N GLU A 119 0.10 -26.14 -19.83
CA GLU A 119 -0.07 -27.47 -19.23
C GLU A 119 -1.56 -27.87 -19.14
N ILE A 120 -2.46 -26.93 -18.77
CA ILE A 120 -3.91 -27.16 -18.77
C ILE A 120 -4.41 -27.51 -20.17
N GLN A 121 -4.01 -26.78 -21.20
CA GLN A 121 -4.41 -27.06 -22.59
C GLN A 121 -3.94 -28.44 -23.06
N GLU A 122 -2.70 -28.81 -22.72
CA GLU A 122 -2.15 -30.14 -23.06
C GLU A 122 -2.90 -31.27 -22.36
N LEU A 123 -3.28 -31.10 -21.08
CA LEU A 123 -4.02 -32.08 -20.32
C LEU A 123 -5.48 -32.22 -20.80
N THR A 124 -6.10 -31.08 -21.15
CA THR A 124 -7.46 -31.06 -21.71
C THR A 124 -7.49 -31.75 -23.08
N ALA A 125 -6.46 -31.53 -23.93
CA ALA A 125 -6.31 -32.21 -25.21
C ALA A 125 -6.13 -33.73 -25.05
N LYS A 126 -5.67 -34.20 -23.88
CA LYS A 126 -5.56 -35.63 -23.51
C LYS A 126 -6.83 -36.19 -22.89
N GLY A 127 -7.92 -35.42 -22.81
CA GLY A 127 -9.24 -35.85 -22.37
C GLY A 127 -9.63 -35.55 -20.93
N LEU A 128 -8.84 -34.79 -20.19
CA LEU A 128 -9.23 -34.30 -18.86
C LEU A 128 -10.21 -33.12 -18.98
N SER A 129 -11.12 -33.00 -18.05
CA SER A 129 -11.90 -31.77 -17.88
C SER A 129 -10.97 -30.61 -17.45
N GLU A 130 -11.37 -29.38 -17.72
CA GLU A 130 -10.59 -28.18 -17.33
C GLU A 130 -10.30 -28.15 -15.81
N ALA A 131 -11.29 -28.46 -14.98
CA ALA A 131 -11.15 -28.53 -13.52
C ALA A 131 -10.19 -29.63 -13.03
N GLU A 132 -10.11 -30.77 -13.76
CA GLU A 132 -9.13 -31.81 -13.49
C GLU A 132 -7.75 -31.40 -13.98
N ALA A 133 -7.65 -30.81 -15.18
CA ALA A 133 -6.40 -30.32 -15.75
C ALA A 133 -5.76 -29.25 -14.86
N GLU A 134 -6.56 -28.33 -14.30
CA GLU A 134 -6.07 -27.32 -13.35
C GLU A 134 -5.42 -27.93 -12.10
N LYS A 135 -5.98 -29.03 -11.58
CA LYS A 135 -5.45 -29.73 -10.40
C LYS A 135 -4.24 -30.61 -10.74
N GLU A 136 -4.23 -31.18 -11.93
CA GLU A 136 -3.23 -32.15 -12.38
C GLU A 136 -2.00 -31.50 -13.02
N ALA A 137 -2.06 -30.21 -13.37
CA ALA A 137 -0.96 -29.49 -14.01
C ALA A 137 0.36 -29.58 -13.20
N PRO A 138 1.43 -30.13 -13.78
CA PRO A 138 2.68 -30.41 -13.07
C PRO A 138 3.29 -29.18 -12.39
N ILE A 139 3.24 -28.03 -13.06
CA ILE A 139 3.81 -26.80 -12.50
C ILE A 139 3.02 -26.31 -11.27
N MET A 140 1.70 -26.51 -11.24
CA MET A 140 0.88 -26.15 -10.10
C MET A 140 1.14 -27.11 -8.92
N LYS A 141 1.27 -28.40 -9.18
CA LYS A 141 1.65 -29.40 -8.16
C LYS A 141 3.03 -29.07 -7.57
N ALA A 142 3.98 -28.66 -8.39
CA ALA A 142 5.29 -28.21 -7.92
C ALA A 142 5.20 -26.99 -7.00
N ALA A 143 4.34 -26.00 -7.32
CA ALA A 143 4.13 -24.85 -6.46
C ALA A 143 3.45 -25.22 -5.12
N GLN A 144 2.48 -26.13 -5.15
CA GLN A 144 1.83 -26.67 -3.94
C GLN A 144 2.84 -27.42 -3.06
N GLN A 145 3.66 -28.28 -3.68
CA GLN A 145 4.71 -29.00 -2.95
C GLN A 145 5.74 -28.05 -2.35
N MET A 146 6.12 -27.00 -3.08
CA MET A 146 7.05 -25.98 -2.57
C MET A 146 6.49 -25.24 -1.36
N LEU A 147 5.17 -24.98 -1.32
CA LEU A 147 4.53 -24.38 -0.15
C LEU A 147 4.59 -25.32 1.07
N VAL A 148 4.31 -26.62 0.87
CA VAL A 148 4.44 -27.63 1.93
C VAL A 148 5.87 -27.70 2.44
N ASP A 149 6.83 -27.70 1.53
CA ASP A 149 8.27 -27.74 1.86
C ASP A 149 8.71 -26.47 2.60
N TRP A 150 8.17 -25.29 2.23
CA TRP A 150 8.41 -24.03 2.96
C TRP A 150 7.83 -24.10 4.38
N GLU A 151 6.60 -24.60 4.54
CA GLU A 151 5.96 -24.76 5.87
C GLU A 151 6.68 -25.78 6.74
N ALA A 152 7.28 -26.81 6.13
CA ALA A 152 8.15 -27.77 6.80
C ALA A 152 9.54 -27.24 7.13
N GLY A 153 9.89 -26.02 6.70
CA GLY A 153 11.18 -25.39 6.98
C GLY A 153 12.36 -26.00 6.20
N LYS A 154 12.13 -26.62 5.03
CA LYS A 154 13.22 -27.19 4.23
C LYS A 154 14.28 -26.15 3.88
N PRO A 155 15.57 -26.37 4.22
CA PRO A 155 16.60 -25.36 4.16
C PRO A 155 16.83 -24.73 2.77
N ASP A 156 16.76 -25.54 1.72
CA ASP A 156 16.92 -25.10 0.32
C ASP A 156 15.76 -24.22 -0.15
N VAL A 157 14.53 -24.57 0.21
CA VAL A 157 13.34 -23.80 -0.10
C VAL A 157 13.33 -22.48 0.67
N ILE A 158 13.67 -22.51 1.95
CA ILE A 158 13.78 -21.29 2.77
C ILE A 158 14.89 -20.36 2.25
N ALA A 159 16.02 -20.91 1.82
CA ALA A 159 17.11 -20.13 1.24
C ALA A 159 16.69 -19.44 -0.07
N LEU A 160 16.01 -20.16 -0.95
CA LEU A 160 15.47 -19.59 -2.19
C LEU A 160 14.44 -18.51 -1.91
N TRP A 161 13.48 -18.78 -1.02
CA TRP A 161 12.46 -17.85 -0.61
C TRP A 161 13.06 -16.54 -0.06
N LYS A 162 14.04 -16.62 0.85
CA LYS A 162 14.77 -15.46 1.37
C LYS A 162 15.47 -14.68 0.27
N LYS A 163 16.13 -15.37 -0.64
CA LYS A 163 16.85 -14.77 -1.77
C LYS A 163 15.91 -13.97 -2.66
N MET A 164 14.81 -14.58 -3.11
CA MET A 164 13.87 -13.93 -4.03
C MET A 164 13.12 -12.77 -3.36
N ASN A 165 12.68 -12.93 -2.10
CA ASN A 165 12.06 -11.83 -1.37
C ASN A 165 13.03 -10.66 -1.13
N SER A 166 14.34 -10.93 -0.89
CA SER A 166 15.32 -9.85 -0.75
C SER A 166 15.44 -8.99 -2.00
N TRP A 167 15.31 -9.58 -3.18
CA TRP A 167 15.28 -8.84 -4.44
C TRP A 167 14.03 -7.95 -4.56
N VAL A 168 12.86 -8.50 -4.17
CA VAL A 168 11.62 -7.74 -4.21
C VAL A 168 11.64 -6.58 -3.22
N TYR A 169 12.12 -6.79 -1.99
CA TYR A 169 12.25 -5.73 -0.99
C TYR A 169 13.16 -4.60 -1.46
N ALA A 170 14.30 -4.94 -2.05
CA ALA A 170 15.20 -3.94 -2.64
C ALA A 170 14.51 -3.16 -3.77
N GLY A 171 13.71 -3.82 -4.60
CA GLY A 171 12.91 -3.19 -5.63
C GLY A 171 11.84 -2.25 -5.09
N PHE A 172 11.08 -2.67 -4.07
CA PHE A 172 10.09 -1.84 -3.40
C PHE A 172 10.71 -0.61 -2.74
N ASP A 173 11.86 -0.76 -2.10
CA ASP A 173 12.59 0.36 -1.48
C ASP A 173 12.95 1.46 -2.48
N ILE A 174 13.32 1.08 -3.71
CA ILE A 174 13.59 2.04 -4.79
C ILE A 174 12.32 2.83 -5.11
N THR A 175 11.19 2.15 -5.29
CA THR A 175 9.91 2.80 -5.58
C THR A 175 9.45 3.69 -4.42
N TYR A 176 9.50 3.19 -3.17
CA TYR A 176 9.12 3.99 -1.99
C TYR A 176 9.95 5.26 -1.86
N LYS A 177 11.27 5.18 -2.02
CA LYS A 177 12.15 6.36 -2.02
C LYS A 177 11.80 7.34 -3.13
N ARG A 178 11.54 6.83 -4.34
CA ARG A 178 11.18 7.64 -5.49
C ARG A 178 9.89 8.43 -5.28
N ILE A 179 8.86 7.82 -4.69
CA ILE A 179 7.59 8.49 -4.37
C ILE A 179 7.64 9.27 -3.05
N GLY A 180 8.74 9.21 -2.31
CA GLY A 180 8.89 9.88 -1.01
C GLY A 180 7.97 9.31 0.07
N SER A 181 7.74 8.00 0.06
CA SER A 181 7.05 7.27 1.12
C SER A 181 8.06 6.52 1.99
N ASP A 182 7.74 6.39 3.26
CA ASP A 182 8.58 5.73 4.26
C ASP A 182 7.72 5.02 5.31
N PHE A 183 8.32 4.09 6.03
CA PHE A 183 7.70 3.32 7.11
C PHE A 183 8.59 3.31 8.34
N ASP A 184 7.98 3.44 9.51
CA ASP A 184 8.68 3.30 10.79
C ASP A 184 8.87 1.81 11.15
N LYS A 185 7.94 0.94 10.66
CA LYS A 185 7.99 -0.51 10.90
C LYS A 185 7.46 -1.29 9.71
N MET A 186 8.25 -2.28 9.30
CA MET A 186 7.79 -3.32 8.36
C MET A 186 7.43 -4.58 9.14
N TYR A 187 6.25 -5.12 8.89
CA TYR A 187 5.83 -6.46 9.28
C TYR A 187 5.90 -7.39 8.07
N TYR A 188 6.13 -8.67 8.34
CA TYR A 188 6.18 -9.71 7.31
C TYR A 188 5.15 -10.78 7.63
N GLU A 189 4.36 -11.19 6.64
CA GLU A 189 3.37 -12.23 6.84
C GLU A 189 4.02 -13.54 7.33
N SER A 190 5.22 -13.83 6.84
CA SER A 190 6.02 -14.98 7.27
C SER A 190 6.34 -15.00 8.77
N ASP A 191 6.41 -13.85 9.43
CA ASP A 191 6.65 -13.73 10.87
C ASP A 191 5.33 -13.70 11.66
N THR A 192 4.24 -13.22 11.06
CA THR A 192 3.01 -12.90 11.77
C THR A 192 1.91 -13.94 11.62
N TYR A 193 2.02 -14.87 10.67
CA TYR A 193 0.96 -15.83 10.36
C TYR A 193 0.58 -16.79 11.51
N LEU A 194 1.45 -16.94 12.51
CA LEU A 194 1.20 -17.77 13.69
C LEU A 194 0.62 -17.00 14.90
N LEU A 195 0.60 -15.67 14.85
CA LEU A 195 0.23 -14.84 16.00
C LEU A 195 -1.19 -15.09 16.52
N GLY A 196 -2.10 -15.47 15.65
CA GLY A 196 -3.50 -15.69 16.03
C GLY A 196 -3.81 -17.00 16.73
N LYS A 197 -2.92 -18.00 16.74
CA LYS A 197 -3.22 -19.34 17.28
C LYS A 197 -3.61 -19.32 18.76
N LYS A 198 -2.84 -18.62 19.58
CA LYS A 198 -3.11 -18.48 21.01
C LYS A 198 -4.45 -17.80 21.30
N LEU A 199 -4.80 -16.81 20.48
CA LEU A 199 -6.07 -16.09 20.59
C LEU A 199 -7.29 -16.96 20.28
N VAL A 200 -7.14 -17.99 19.42
CA VAL A 200 -8.20 -18.97 19.17
C VAL A 200 -8.48 -19.80 20.42
N GLU A 201 -7.44 -20.24 21.12
CA GLU A 201 -7.58 -20.98 22.38
C GLU A 201 -8.22 -20.11 23.47
N GLU A 202 -7.77 -18.88 23.61
CA GLU A 202 -8.37 -17.92 24.57
C GLU A 202 -9.84 -17.62 24.23
N GLY A 203 -10.18 -17.48 22.95
CA GLY A 203 -11.55 -17.24 22.50
C GLY A 203 -12.48 -18.43 22.78
N LEU A 204 -11.99 -19.66 22.67
CA LEU A 204 -12.70 -20.87 23.06
C LEU A 204 -12.94 -20.91 24.58
N GLN A 205 -11.91 -20.61 25.38
CA GLN A 205 -12.01 -20.57 26.84
C GLN A 205 -13.01 -19.51 27.33
N LYS A 206 -13.07 -18.36 26.66
CA LYS A 206 -14.02 -17.28 26.95
C LYS A 206 -15.43 -17.52 26.41
N GLY A 207 -15.67 -18.60 25.66
CA GLY A 207 -16.94 -18.87 24.98
C GLY A 207 -17.29 -17.91 23.86
N VAL A 208 -16.32 -17.12 23.36
CA VAL A 208 -16.47 -16.25 22.19
C VAL A 208 -16.42 -17.04 20.90
N PHE A 209 -15.57 -18.07 20.87
CA PHE A 209 -15.46 -19.03 19.78
C PHE A 209 -16.05 -20.37 20.19
N PHE A 210 -16.50 -21.13 19.20
CA PHE A 210 -17.04 -22.49 19.39
C PHE A 210 -16.50 -23.44 18.32
N LYS A 211 -16.45 -24.74 18.65
CA LYS A 211 -16.07 -25.79 17.71
C LYS A 211 -17.30 -26.39 17.04
N LYS A 212 -17.20 -26.64 15.74
CA LYS A 212 -18.15 -27.51 15.01
C LYS A 212 -17.71 -28.96 15.05
N GLU A 213 -18.58 -29.85 14.62
CA GLU A 213 -18.36 -31.32 14.63
C GLU A 213 -17.10 -31.74 13.87
N ASP A 214 -16.72 -31.01 12.83
CA ASP A 214 -15.52 -31.25 12.04
C ASP A 214 -14.22 -30.70 12.66
N ASN A 215 -14.28 -30.24 13.93
CA ASN A 215 -13.21 -29.58 14.69
C ASN A 215 -12.79 -28.17 14.18
N SER A 216 -13.44 -27.60 13.18
CA SER A 216 -13.23 -26.21 12.81
C SER A 216 -13.74 -25.28 13.93
N VAL A 217 -13.08 -24.12 14.08
CA VAL A 217 -13.44 -23.12 15.10
C VAL A 217 -14.10 -21.92 14.43
N TRP A 218 -15.21 -21.46 15.01
CA TRP A 218 -16.06 -20.41 14.46
C TRP A 218 -16.39 -19.36 15.51
N VAL A 219 -16.80 -18.18 15.04
CA VAL A 219 -17.41 -17.12 15.84
C VAL A 219 -18.80 -16.83 15.29
N ASP A 220 -19.75 -16.66 16.20
CA ASP A 220 -21.10 -16.22 15.86
C ASP A 220 -21.19 -14.68 15.90
N LEU A 221 -21.51 -14.09 14.75
CA LEU A 221 -21.71 -12.66 14.55
C LEU A 221 -23.16 -12.35 14.12
N THR A 222 -24.08 -13.28 14.24
CA THR A 222 -25.48 -13.14 13.78
C THR A 222 -26.23 -12.06 14.55
N ALA A 223 -25.97 -11.91 15.83
CA ALA A 223 -26.50 -10.82 16.65
C ALA A 223 -26.04 -9.41 16.19
N ASP A 224 -24.92 -9.34 15.49
CA ASP A 224 -24.35 -8.12 14.91
C ASP A 224 -24.78 -7.91 13.42
N GLY A 225 -25.69 -8.75 12.93
CA GLY A 225 -26.22 -8.72 11.56
C GLY A 225 -25.26 -9.26 10.50
N LEU A 226 -24.33 -10.12 10.90
CA LEU A 226 -23.39 -10.82 10.01
C LEU A 226 -23.57 -12.34 10.15
N ASP A 227 -22.84 -13.10 9.32
CA ASP A 227 -22.84 -14.56 9.40
C ASP A 227 -21.84 -15.09 10.44
N GLU A 228 -21.96 -16.38 10.78
CA GLU A 228 -20.87 -17.11 11.45
C GLU A 228 -19.61 -17.08 10.60
N LYS A 229 -18.45 -16.90 11.24
CA LYS A 229 -17.14 -16.88 10.57
C LYS A 229 -16.19 -17.90 11.12
N ILE A 230 -15.51 -18.59 10.21
CA ILE A 230 -14.45 -19.52 10.56
C ILE A 230 -13.21 -18.71 11.01
N VAL A 231 -12.62 -19.10 12.15
CA VAL A 231 -11.37 -18.56 12.67
C VAL A 231 -10.23 -19.59 12.64
N GLN A 232 -10.56 -20.88 12.57
CA GLN A 232 -9.58 -21.94 12.38
C GLN A 232 -10.18 -23.08 11.57
N ARG A 233 -9.43 -23.61 10.60
CA ARG A 233 -9.88 -24.77 9.82
C ARG A 233 -9.80 -26.05 10.62
N LYS A 234 -10.47 -27.11 10.11
CA LYS A 234 -10.53 -28.45 10.72
C LYS A 234 -9.15 -29.09 10.96
N ASP A 235 -8.17 -28.75 10.15
CA ASP A 235 -6.79 -29.21 10.25
C ASP A 235 -5.93 -28.39 11.25
N GLY A 236 -6.54 -27.42 11.96
CA GLY A 236 -5.86 -26.55 12.91
C GLY A 236 -5.13 -25.36 12.27
N THR A 237 -5.23 -25.19 10.94
CA THR A 237 -4.61 -24.03 10.28
C THR A 237 -5.42 -22.76 10.50
N ALA A 238 -4.71 -21.66 10.71
CA ALA A 238 -5.32 -20.33 10.83
C ALA A 238 -5.88 -19.85 9.47
N VAL A 239 -6.88 -18.99 9.52
CA VAL A 239 -7.38 -18.24 8.36
C VAL A 239 -6.91 -16.79 8.46
N TYR A 240 -7.05 -16.01 7.38
CA TYR A 240 -6.56 -14.61 7.34
C TYR A 240 -7.05 -13.77 8.51
N ILE A 241 -8.33 -13.85 8.87
CA ILE A 241 -8.87 -13.05 9.98
C ILE A 241 -8.16 -13.32 11.30
N THR A 242 -7.72 -14.56 11.54
CA THR A 242 -7.00 -14.95 12.76
C THR A 242 -5.61 -14.34 12.82
N GLN A 243 -4.94 -14.26 11.68
CA GLN A 243 -3.64 -13.60 11.55
C GLN A 243 -3.79 -12.09 11.82
N ASP A 244 -4.82 -11.47 11.26
CA ASP A 244 -5.07 -10.03 11.43
C ASP A 244 -5.41 -9.66 12.89
N ILE A 245 -6.18 -10.52 13.60
CA ILE A 245 -6.42 -10.35 15.02
C ILE A 245 -5.09 -10.41 15.79
N GLY A 246 -4.26 -11.40 15.50
CA GLY A 246 -2.94 -11.55 16.12
C GLY A 246 -2.04 -10.34 15.87
N LEU A 247 -2.01 -9.82 14.64
CA LEU A 247 -1.25 -8.64 14.29
C LEU A 247 -1.79 -7.37 14.96
N ALA A 248 -3.12 -7.21 15.08
CA ALA A 248 -3.71 -6.08 15.78
C ALA A 248 -3.32 -6.06 17.26
N VAL A 249 -3.32 -7.23 17.93
CA VAL A 249 -2.83 -7.38 19.31
C VAL A 249 -1.36 -7.00 19.41
N ASN A 250 -0.52 -7.56 18.55
CA ASN A 250 0.91 -7.28 18.56
C ASN A 250 1.22 -5.79 18.40
N LYS A 251 0.57 -5.12 17.45
CA LYS A 251 0.69 -3.66 17.27
C LYS A 251 0.26 -2.88 18.51
N TYR A 252 -0.83 -3.31 19.16
CA TYR A 252 -1.27 -2.66 20.39
C TYR A 252 -0.25 -2.85 21.53
N GLU A 253 0.33 -4.01 21.65
CA GLU A 253 1.36 -4.29 22.65
C GLU A 253 2.62 -3.44 22.42
N GLU A 254 3.04 -3.27 21.18
CA GLU A 254 4.20 -2.47 20.80
C GLU A 254 3.98 -0.96 21.01
N TYR A 255 2.82 -0.44 20.61
CA TYR A 255 2.61 1.02 20.50
C TYR A 255 1.60 1.60 21.46
N LYS A 256 0.78 0.78 22.12
CA LYS A 256 -0.34 1.23 22.99
C LYS A 256 -1.19 2.31 22.32
N TYR A 257 -1.48 2.11 21.04
CA TYR A 257 -2.16 3.09 20.19
C TYR A 257 -3.59 3.36 20.65
N GLU A 258 -4.05 4.61 20.42
CA GLU A 258 -5.46 4.98 20.54
C GLU A 258 -6.26 4.51 19.32
N SER A 259 -5.66 4.62 18.13
CA SER A 259 -6.25 4.15 16.87
C SER A 259 -5.24 3.49 15.97
N SER A 260 -5.68 2.44 15.27
CA SER A 260 -4.96 1.78 14.18
C SER A 260 -5.76 1.92 12.90
N ILE A 261 -5.26 2.74 12.00
CA ILE A 261 -5.89 3.06 10.71
C ILE A 261 -5.32 2.11 9.66
N TYR A 262 -6.20 1.32 9.04
CA TYR A 262 -5.87 0.41 7.93
C TYR A 262 -6.33 1.04 6.62
N VAL A 263 -5.40 1.38 5.74
CA VAL A 263 -5.67 1.95 4.43
C VAL A 263 -5.79 0.82 3.41
N VAL A 264 -7.02 0.39 3.13
CA VAL A 264 -7.28 -0.80 2.29
C VAL A 264 -8.49 -0.53 1.36
N GLY A 265 -8.52 -1.19 0.20
CA GLY A 265 -9.60 -1.04 -0.76
C GLY A 265 -10.98 -1.41 -0.22
N ASP A 266 -12.02 -0.84 -0.81
CA ASP A 266 -13.42 -1.00 -0.41
C ASP A 266 -13.94 -2.45 -0.48
N GLU A 267 -13.25 -3.31 -1.22
CA GLU A 267 -13.53 -4.76 -1.29
C GLU A 267 -13.35 -5.46 0.07
N GLN A 268 -12.58 -4.86 1.01
CA GLN A 268 -12.30 -5.39 2.34
C GLN A 268 -13.19 -4.81 3.45
N ASN A 269 -14.20 -3.99 3.12
CA ASN A 269 -15.11 -3.39 4.11
C ASN A 269 -15.71 -4.42 5.06
N TYR A 270 -16.17 -5.54 4.53
CA TYR A 270 -16.74 -6.62 5.30
C TYR A 270 -15.71 -7.27 6.24
N HIS A 271 -14.51 -7.52 5.74
CA HIS A 271 -13.42 -8.13 6.50
C HIS A 271 -13.04 -7.28 7.74
N PHE A 272 -12.86 -5.97 7.57
CA PHE A 272 -12.52 -5.07 8.68
C PHE A 272 -13.65 -4.90 9.69
N LYS A 273 -14.91 -4.95 9.25
CA LYS A 273 -16.06 -5.00 10.16
C LYS A 273 -16.04 -6.26 11.02
N VAL A 274 -15.77 -7.41 10.42
CA VAL A 274 -15.61 -8.70 11.12
C VAL A 274 -14.43 -8.65 12.09
N LEU A 275 -13.27 -8.13 11.66
CA LEU A 275 -12.07 -7.98 12.51
C LEU A 275 -12.38 -7.18 13.77
N GLN A 276 -12.99 -6.00 13.62
CA GLN A 276 -13.34 -5.15 14.75
C GLN A 276 -14.31 -5.82 15.73
N LEU A 277 -15.34 -6.49 15.20
CA LEU A 277 -16.32 -7.20 16.03
C LEU A 277 -15.71 -8.36 16.82
N ILE A 278 -14.84 -9.15 16.18
CA ILE A 278 -14.15 -10.25 16.88
C ILE A 278 -13.24 -9.70 17.98
N CYS A 279 -12.47 -8.66 17.68
CA CYS A 279 -11.62 -8.02 18.69
C CYS A 279 -12.43 -7.49 19.89
N ARG A 280 -13.62 -6.91 19.65
CA ARG A 280 -14.54 -6.48 20.72
C ARG A 280 -15.06 -7.65 21.53
N LYS A 281 -15.53 -8.73 20.90
CA LYS A 281 -16.04 -9.92 21.60
C LYS A 281 -14.96 -10.59 22.44
N LEU A 282 -13.71 -10.57 22.00
CA LEU A 282 -12.55 -11.05 22.76
C LEU A 282 -12.16 -10.13 23.93
N GLY A 283 -12.70 -8.91 23.98
CA GLY A 283 -12.36 -7.89 24.99
C GLY A 283 -10.95 -7.33 24.80
N LEU A 284 -10.48 -7.25 23.57
CA LEU A 284 -9.14 -6.71 23.27
C LEU A 284 -9.16 -5.17 23.40
N PRO A 285 -8.19 -4.57 24.10
CA PRO A 285 -8.18 -3.12 24.33
C PRO A 285 -8.01 -2.30 23.04
N SER A 286 -7.52 -2.92 21.98
CA SER A 286 -7.33 -2.30 20.67
C SER A 286 -8.60 -2.20 19.82
N SER A 287 -9.69 -2.84 20.21
CA SER A 287 -10.86 -3.07 19.33
C SER A 287 -11.53 -1.80 18.85
N ASP A 288 -11.71 -0.81 19.74
CA ASP A 288 -12.41 0.44 19.41
C ASP A 288 -11.57 1.38 18.56
N GLY A 289 -10.25 1.23 18.61
CA GLY A 289 -9.30 1.99 17.81
C GLY A 289 -9.08 1.46 16.38
N ILE A 290 -9.63 0.30 16.01
CA ILE A 290 -9.52 -0.25 14.65
C ILE A 290 -10.40 0.58 13.71
N TYR A 291 -9.77 1.21 12.73
CA TYR A 291 -10.44 2.04 11.72
C TYR A 291 -10.01 1.65 10.31
N HIS A 292 -10.96 1.29 9.48
CA HIS A 292 -10.73 1.01 8.06
C HIS A 292 -10.91 2.30 7.25
N LEU A 293 -9.81 2.88 6.78
CA LEU A 293 -9.83 3.93 5.77
C LEU A 293 -10.03 3.27 4.40
N SER A 294 -11.30 3.02 4.10
CA SER A 294 -11.72 2.40 2.85
C SER A 294 -11.55 3.36 1.68
N TYR A 295 -11.03 2.86 0.56
CA TYR A 295 -10.92 3.64 -0.66
C TYR A 295 -11.40 2.88 -1.89
N GLY A 296 -12.00 3.63 -2.84
CA GLY A 296 -12.45 3.09 -4.12
C GLY A 296 -11.27 2.80 -5.05
N MET A 297 -11.43 1.83 -5.93
CA MET A 297 -10.38 1.40 -6.86
C MET A 297 -10.01 2.49 -7.87
N VAL A 298 -8.75 2.42 -8.34
CA VAL A 298 -8.28 3.19 -9.50
C VAL A 298 -8.42 2.32 -10.73
N GLU A 299 -9.03 2.88 -11.75
CA GLU A 299 -9.20 2.23 -13.06
C GLU A 299 -8.47 3.04 -14.14
N LEU A 300 -8.14 2.38 -15.23
CA LEU A 300 -7.65 3.04 -16.44
C LEU A 300 -8.82 3.35 -17.37
N PRO A 301 -8.68 4.27 -18.35
CA PRO A 301 -9.69 4.47 -19.39
C PRO A 301 -10.04 3.19 -20.14
N SER A 302 -9.13 2.24 -20.24
CA SER A 302 -9.31 0.90 -20.82
C SER A 302 -10.06 -0.09 -19.91
N GLY A 303 -10.38 0.30 -18.66
CA GLY A 303 -11.08 -0.54 -17.68
C GLY A 303 -10.21 -1.00 -16.50
N ARG A 304 -10.67 -2.06 -15.81
CA ARG A 304 -9.97 -2.59 -14.63
C ARG A 304 -8.63 -3.23 -14.96
N MET A 305 -7.64 -2.98 -14.11
CA MET A 305 -6.34 -3.63 -14.17
C MET A 305 -6.45 -5.10 -13.74
N LYS A 306 -5.85 -6.02 -14.53
CA LYS A 306 -5.81 -7.44 -14.20
C LYS A 306 -4.38 -7.97 -14.29
N THR A 307 -3.77 -8.29 -13.17
CA THR A 307 -2.38 -8.77 -13.08
C THR A 307 -2.14 -10.05 -13.88
N ARG A 308 -3.11 -10.97 -13.90
CA ARG A 308 -2.99 -12.25 -14.62
C ARG A 308 -3.01 -12.11 -16.15
N GLU A 309 -3.48 -10.97 -16.66
CA GLU A 309 -3.64 -10.69 -18.09
C GLU A 309 -2.60 -9.70 -18.60
N GLY A 310 -1.63 -9.28 -17.77
CA GLY A 310 -0.59 -8.31 -18.16
C GLY A 310 -1.11 -6.87 -18.36
N THR A 311 -2.33 -6.56 -17.91
CA THR A 311 -2.96 -5.23 -18.07
C THR A 311 -2.82 -4.37 -16.82
N VAL A 312 -1.90 -4.70 -15.93
CA VAL A 312 -1.58 -3.88 -14.75
C VAL A 312 -0.56 -2.83 -15.15
N VAL A 313 -0.88 -1.58 -14.87
CA VAL A 313 0.07 -0.49 -15.10
C VAL A 313 1.01 -0.40 -13.91
N ASP A 314 2.27 -0.65 -14.20
CA ASP A 314 3.36 -0.59 -13.23
C ASP A 314 3.50 0.81 -12.62
N ALA A 315 3.86 0.89 -11.35
CA ALA A 315 4.02 2.17 -10.65
C ALA A 315 5.21 2.98 -11.18
N ASP A 316 6.30 2.31 -11.55
CA ASP A 316 7.49 2.97 -12.06
C ASP A 316 7.23 3.51 -13.48
N ASP A 317 6.53 2.74 -14.33
CA ASP A 317 6.14 3.17 -15.68
C ASP A 317 5.25 4.41 -15.65
N ILE A 318 4.27 4.45 -14.76
CA ILE A 318 3.42 5.64 -14.56
C ILE A 318 4.24 6.85 -14.13
N MET A 319 5.16 6.66 -13.21
CA MET A 319 6.02 7.76 -12.77
C MET A 319 6.89 8.29 -13.91
N ASP A 320 7.44 7.39 -14.72
CA ASP A 320 8.27 7.77 -15.87
C ASP A 320 7.45 8.51 -16.94
N GLU A 321 6.24 8.04 -17.22
CA GLU A 321 5.32 8.72 -18.13
C GLU A 321 4.95 10.12 -17.63
N MET A 322 4.64 10.25 -16.34
CA MET A 322 4.32 11.55 -15.73
C MET A 322 5.48 12.53 -15.79
N ILE A 323 6.71 12.06 -15.58
CA ILE A 323 7.93 12.89 -15.69
C ILE A 323 8.14 13.29 -17.15
N LYS A 324 7.92 12.40 -18.09
CA LYS A 324 8.02 12.68 -19.53
C LYS A 324 7.00 13.73 -19.98
N VAL A 325 5.75 13.62 -19.56
CA VAL A 325 4.70 14.61 -19.86
C VAL A 325 5.04 15.97 -19.23
N ALA A 326 5.57 15.96 -17.99
CA ALA A 326 6.04 17.17 -17.33
C ALA A 326 7.18 17.86 -18.10
N ALA A 327 8.13 17.08 -18.60
CA ALA A 327 9.24 17.59 -19.43
C ALA A 327 8.71 18.26 -20.70
N GLN A 328 7.88 17.58 -21.47
CA GLN A 328 7.30 18.10 -22.70
C GLN A 328 6.56 19.43 -22.49
N LYS A 329 5.64 19.47 -21.53
CA LYS A 329 4.88 20.69 -21.22
C LYS A 329 5.75 21.84 -20.71
N THR A 330 6.81 21.53 -19.95
CA THR A 330 7.74 22.55 -19.43
C THR A 330 8.60 23.13 -20.56
N GLU A 331 9.06 22.32 -21.47
CA GLU A 331 9.84 22.72 -22.66
C GLU A 331 9.01 23.59 -23.61
N GLU A 332 7.74 23.22 -23.86
CA GLU A 332 6.80 24.00 -24.67
C GLU A 332 6.59 25.41 -24.13
N LEU A 333 6.64 25.61 -22.81
CA LEU A 333 6.56 26.93 -22.17
C LEU A 333 7.82 27.77 -22.36
N GLY A 334 8.94 27.19 -22.75
CA GLY A 334 10.17 27.89 -23.13
C GLY A 334 10.90 28.65 -22.03
N LYS A 335 10.55 28.41 -20.75
CA LYS A 335 11.07 29.21 -19.58
C LYS A 335 12.27 28.55 -18.87
N VAL A 336 12.87 27.54 -19.46
CA VAL A 336 13.91 26.71 -18.80
C VAL A 336 15.26 26.72 -19.53
N LYS A 337 15.51 27.75 -20.34
CA LYS A 337 16.72 27.83 -21.20
C LYS A 337 18.04 27.93 -20.42
N ASP A 338 17.98 28.41 -19.19
CA ASP A 338 19.16 28.63 -18.34
C ASP A 338 19.43 27.50 -17.35
N PHE A 339 18.63 26.42 -17.42
CA PHE A 339 18.76 25.28 -16.51
C PHE A 339 19.77 24.27 -17.04
N THR A 340 20.57 23.69 -16.15
CA THR A 340 21.42 22.53 -16.47
C THR A 340 20.56 21.27 -16.64
N THR A 341 21.11 20.25 -17.28
CA THR A 341 20.42 18.95 -17.44
C THR A 341 20.01 18.33 -16.10
N GLU A 342 20.84 18.47 -15.05
CA GLU A 342 20.52 17.98 -13.72
C GLU A 342 19.36 18.75 -13.08
N GLU A 343 19.33 20.07 -13.19
CA GLU A 343 18.25 20.90 -12.70
C GLU A 343 16.94 20.63 -13.42
N LEU A 344 16.99 20.43 -14.75
CA LEU A 344 15.83 20.01 -15.54
C LEU A 344 15.29 18.66 -15.09
N GLY A 345 16.15 17.68 -14.87
CA GLY A 345 15.75 16.37 -14.38
C GLY A 345 15.04 16.46 -13.01
N LYS A 346 15.58 17.25 -12.08
CA LYS A 346 14.94 17.51 -10.77
C LYS A 346 13.59 18.22 -10.91
N LEU A 347 13.51 19.20 -11.80
CA LEU A 347 12.28 19.98 -12.05
C LEU A 347 11.18 19.08 -12.62
N TYR A 348 11.49 18.31 -13.66
CA TYR A 348 10.51 17.39 -14.29
C TYR A 348 10.03 16.34 -13.33
N ASN A 349 10.92 15.76 -12.52
CA ASN A 349 10.56 14.83 -11.46
C ASN A 349 9.64 15.48 -10.42
N THR A 350 9.94 16.70 -9.98
CA THR A 350 9.11 17.43 -9.00
C THR A 350 7.72 17.74 -9.54
N ILE A 351 7.62 18.18 -10.80
CA ILE A 351 6.33 18.48 -11.44
C ILE A 351 5.56 17.19 -11.69
N GLY A 352 6.18 16.18 -12.29
CA GLY A 352 5.53 14.91 -12.67
C GLY A 352 5.01 14.15 -11.46
N LEU A 353 5.84 13.93 -10.43
CA LEU A 353 5.39 13.25 -9.20
C LEU A 353 4.41 14.08 -8.39
N GLY A 354 4.57 15.41 -8.36
CA GLY A 354 3.61 16.30 -7.72
C GLY A 354 2.23 16.20 -8.37
N ALA A 355 2.18 16.20 -9.70
CA ALA A 355 0.95 16.05 -10.47
C ALA A 355 0.28 14.70 -10.23
N LEU A 356 1.04 13.60 -10.25
CA LEU A 356 0.55 12.26 -9.95
C LEU A 356 -0.09 12.17 -8.56
N LYS A 357 0.63 12.62 -7.53
CA LYS A 357 0.14 12.61 -6.14
C LYS A 357 -1.14 13.43 -6.00
N PHE A 358 -1.13 14.65 -6.49
CA PHE A 358 -2.26 15.57 -6.37
C PHE A 358 -3.49 15.04 -7.11
N PHE A 359 -3.33 14.53 -8.33
CA PHE A 359 -4.42 13.97 -9.12
C PHE A 359 -5.13 12.83 -8.39
N ILE A 360 -4.34 11.91 -7.81
CA ILE A 360 -4.86 10.76 -7.07
C ILE A 360 -5.54 11.20 -5.76
N LEU A 361 -4.96 12.18 -5.04
CA LEU A 361 -5.45 12.63 -3.73
C LEU A 361 -6.60 13.62 -3.79
N ARG A 362 -6.82 14.34 -4.89
CA ARG A 362 -7.90 15.34 -5.01
C ARG A 362 -9.30 14.74 -5.01
N VAL A 363 -9.42 13.44 -5.24
CA VAL A 363 -10.69 12.70 -5.28
C VAL A 363 -10.99 12.14 -3.89
N ASP A 364 -12.27 12.26 -3.44
CA ASP A 364 -12.73 11.62 -2.20
C ASP A 364 -12.25 10.15 -2.17
N PRO A 365 -11.56 9.71 -1.11
CA PRO A 365 -11.04 8.34 -1.03
C PRO A 365 -12.07 7.26 -1.35
N ARG A 366 -13.31 7.41 -0.91
CA ARG A 366 -14.40 6.44 -1.11
C ARG A 366 -14.87 6.30 -2.55
N LYS A 367 -14.56 7.28 -3.41
CA LYS A 367 -14.97 7.26 -4.82
C LYS A 367 -13.94 6.47 -5.65
N ARG A 368 -14.44 5.69 -6.60
CA ARG A 368 -13.62 5.15 -7.69
C ARG A 368 -13.12 6.29 -8.56
N MET A 369 -11.98 6.12 -9.17
CA MET A 369 -11.42 7.10 -10.08
C MET A 369 -10.83 6.45 -11.33
N ILE A 370 -10.89 7.19 -12.44
CA ILE A 370 -10.17 6.85 -13.66
C ILE A 370 -8.91 7.73 -13.70
N PHE A 371 -7.75 7.09 -13.87
CA PHE A 371 -6.48 7.79 -13.98
C PHE A 371 -6.17 8.08 -15.45
N ASN A 372 -5.98 9.36 -15.77
CA ASN A 372 -5.55 9.83 -17.09
C ASN A 372 -4.28 10.70 -16.91
N PRO A 373 -3.11 10.26 -17.40
CA PRO A 373 -1.86 11.00 -17.27
C PRO A 373 -1.92 12.42 -17.86
N GLU A 374 -2.52 12.59 -19.03
CA GLU A 374 -2.57 13.88 -19.73
C GLU A 374 -3.37 14.95 -18.96
N GLU A 375 -4.47 14.55 -18.33
CA GLU A 375 -5.31 15.45 -17.52
C GLU A 375 -4.69 15.80 -16.18
N SER A 376 -3.72 15.02 -15.71
CA SER A 376 -3.10 15.22 -14.39
C SER A 376 -2.10 16.36 -14.35
N ILE A 377 -1.50 16.72 -15.50
CA ILE A 377 -0.56 17.84 -15.63
C ILE A 377 -1.23 18.98 -16.40
N ASP A 378 -1.93 19.84 -15.70
CA ASP A 378 -2.43 21.11 -16.19
C ASP A 378 -1.89 22.23 -15.28
N PHE A 379 -1.48 23.34 -15.90
CA PHE A 379 -1.01 24.54 -15.17
C PHE A 379 -2.16 25.46 -14.76
N HIS A 380 -3.37 25.18 -15.18
CA HIS A 380 -4.57 25.92 -14.85
C HIS A 380 -5.52 25.09 -13.98
N GLY A 381 -6.30 25.79 -13.14
CA GLY A 381 -7.32 25.16 -12.31
C GLY A 381 -6.76 24.45 -11.06
N PHE A 382 -7.51 23.46 -10.58
CA PHE A 382 -7.21 22.72 -9.34
C PHE A 382 -6.20 21.60 -9.60
N THR A 383 -4.92 21.99 -9.70
CA THR A 383 -3.80 21.08 -10.04
C THR A 383 -2.58 21.29 -9.14
N ALA A 384 -1.70 20.29 -9.10
CA ALA A 384 -0.43 20.42 -8.38
C ALA A 384 0.44 21.56 -8.92
N SER A 385 0.50 21.71 -10.24
CA SER A 385 1.30 22.74 -10.90
C SER A 385 0.86 24.15 -10.50
N PHE A 386 -0.44 24.39 -10.30
CA PHE A 386 -0.95 25.65 -9.79
C PHE A 386 -0.48 25.93 -8.35
N VAL A 387 -0.51 24.93 -7.47
CA VAL A 387 -0.03 25.04 -6.09
C VAL A 387 1.48 25.30 -6.07
N GLN A 388 2.26 24.53 -6.86
CA GLN A 388 3.71 24.69 -6.99
C GLN A 388 4.08 26.08 -7.52
N PHE A 389 3.35 26.56 -8.54
CA PHE A 389 3.54 27.89 -9.10
C PHE A 389 3.26 29.00 -8.07
N SER A 390 2.17 28.88 -7.33
CA SER A 390 1.82 29.85 -6.26
C SER A 390 2.90 29.88 -5.17
N HIS A 391 3.40 28.70 -4.78
CA HIS A 391 4.52 28.60 -3.83
C HIS A 391 5.80 29.26 -4.38
N ALA A 392 6.16 29.00 -5.64
CA ALA A 392 7.34 29.59 -6.27
C ALA A 392 7.25 31.11 -6.34
N ARG A 393 6.05 31.66 -6.64
CA ARG A 393 5.82 33.11 -6.63
C ARG A 393 5.99 33.73 -5.24
N ALA A 394 5.37 33.12 -4.23
CA ALA A 394 5.52 33.58 -2.85
C ALA A 394 6.98 33.54 -2.41
N LYS A 395 7.72 32.47 -2.72
CA LYS A 395 9.16 32.40 -2.44
C LYS A 395 9.99 33.41 -3.20
N ALA A 396 9.60 33.80 -4.43
CA ALA A 396 10.28 34.86 -5.19
C ALA A 396 10.09 36.20 -4.53
N ILE A 397 8.90 36.53 -4.03
CA ILE A 397 8.66 37.77 -3.27
C ILE A 397 9.54 37.79 -2.01
N LEU A 398 9.53 36.71 -1.21
CA LEU A 398 10.33 36.63 0.02
C LEU A 398 11.84 36.64 -0.20
N ARG A 399 12.35 36.39 -1.41
CA ARG A 399 13.78 36.57 -1.74
C ARG A 399 14.13 38.02 -2.02
N ASN A 400 13.19 38.80 -2.52
CA ASN A 400 13.42 40.18 -2.94
C ASN A 400 13.04 41.17 -1.84
N GLU A 401 12.17 40.78 -0.93
CA GLU A 401 11.66 41.63 0.15
C GLU A 401 12.01 41.02 1.51
N GLN A 402 12.46 41.84 2.44
CA GLN A 402 12.64 41.41 3.84
C GLN A 402 11.36 41.71 4.61
N PRO A 403 10.76 40.68 5.29
CA PRO A 403 9.58 40.94 6.10
C PRO A 403 9.92 41.87 7.27
N ASP A 404 9.03 42.82 7.52
CA ASP A 404 9.11 43.65 8.73
C ASP A 404 8.62 42.84 9.93
N ASN A 405 9.52 42.58 10.89
CA ASN A 405 9.21 41.77 12.07
C ASN A 405 8.33 42.51 13.10
N ASN A 406 8.06 43.82 12.90
CA ASN A 406 7.21 44.63 13.76
C ASN A 406 5.83 44.92 13.14
N PHE A 407 5.41 44.08 12.20
CA PHE A 407 4.16 44.29 11.49
C PHE A 407 2.95 44.04 12.43
N THR A 408 2.01 45.01 12.42
CA THR A 408 0.69 44.86 13.02
C THR A 408 -0.37 45.07 11.94
N LEU A 409 -1.24 44.09 11.73
CA LEU A 409 -2.34 44.20 10.76
C LEU A 409 -3.21 45.41 11.05
N GLN A 410 -3.29 46.31 10.08
CA GLN A 410 -4.23 47.43 10.11
C GLN A 410 -5.63 46.91 9.72
N HIS A 411 -6.66 47.58 10.26
CA HIS A 411 -8.06 47.15 10.03
C HIS A 411 -8.42 47.07 8.53
N ASN A 412 -7.84 47.88 7.69
CA ASN A 412 -8.08 47.90 6.25
C ASN A 412 -7.38 46.78 5.50
N GLU A 413 -6.30 46.23 6.06
CA GLU A 413 -5.55 45.08 5.48
C GLU A 413 -6.20 43.75 5.80
N ALA A 414 -7.00 43.66 6.84
CA ALA A 414 -7.82 42.51 7.19
C ALA A 414 -9.05 42.33 6.27
N LEU A 415 -9.33 43.27 5.38
CA LEU A 415 -10.43 43.28 4.43
C LEU A 415 -10.00 42.83 3.02
N LEU A 416 -8.69 42.68 2.74
CA LEU A 416 -8.10 42.17 1.52
C LEU A 416 -7.91 40.64 1.58
#